data_cb7e3e9e6efccfaba3ec3d21d7f2abfd
#
_entry.id   cb7e3e9e6efccfaba3ec3d21d7f2abfd
#
_cell.length_a   1.000
_cell.length_b   1.000
_cell.length_c   1.000
_cell.angle_alpha   90.00
_cell.angle_beta   90.00
_cell.angle_gamma   90.00
#
_symmetry.space_group_name_H-M   'P 1'
#
loop_
_entity.id
_entity.type
_entity.pdbx_description
1 polymer ?
#
loop_
_entity_poly.entity_id
_entity_poly.type
_entity_poly.pdbx_seq_one_letter_code
_entity_poly.pdbx_strand_id
1 'polypeptide(L)'
;MADVITDVKQVTPDWLTTVLQTNGHLDHERVTAVEVKSSRQTIISNIYYLELSYSTPAPEESLSKLFLKLSKPGFDAEIAARFGERESQYYNVIAKSMNDSQSATCYDAAFSPDTGKSHMLLADLSETHFQTDWPLPPLKAHCETVLDSFARFHAAWWDRPQLGNSIGKFPTVDSIDEYVRSMEKKFAGFVDFLDDRLSAERRRLYERVLSRAPEVWKQRIREPNYGGKHLTLIHGDAHFWNCLYPRRLDQDKAYIIDWQCWRIDTATDDLAYMIALHWFPEGRRALERDLLKNYDWDTCWHDYRLSVIGNLFIPLWQWSAKLWPAIWWPHLERAFMAFEDLDCEELLRS
;
A
#
# COMPACT_ATOMS: atom_id res chain seq x y z
N MET A 1 -24.48 10.12 7.93
CA MET A 1 -23.40 9.62 7.07
C MET A 1 -23.31 10.58 5.90
N ALA A 2 -22.13 11.08 5.56
CA ALA A 2 -21.98 11.92 4.37
C ALA A 2 -22.33 11.07 3.14
N ASP A 3 -23.05 11.67 2.19
CA ASP A 3 -23.38 10.98 0.93
C ASP A 3 -22.10 10.74 0.14
N VAL A 4 -21.88 9.49 -0.32
CA VAL A 4 -20.71 9.13 -1.11
C VAL A 4 -20.84 9.71 -2.51
N ILE A 5 -19.88 10.53 -2.91
CA ILE A 5 -19.75 11.05 -4.26
C ILE A 5 -19.34 9.91 -5.21
N THR A 6 -20.09 9.69 -6.26
CA THR A 6 -19.86 8.65 -7.26
C THR A 6 -19.63 9.19 -8.67
N ASP A 7 -19.94 10.46 -8.88
CA ASP A 7 -19.70 11.19 -10.13
C ASP A 7 -19.14 12.58 -9.81
N VAL A 8 -18.14 13.03 -10.56
CA VAL A 8 -17.51 14.34 -10.37
C VAL A 8 -18.52 15.50 -10.50
N LYS A 9 -19.62 15.33 -11.23
CA LYS A 9 -20.71 16.32 -11.35
C LYS A 9 -21.43 16.60 -10.02
N GLN A 10 -21.31 15.71 -9.03
CA GLN A 10 -21.85 15.92 -7.68
C GLN A 10 -20.96 16.84 -6.83
N VAL A 11 -19.73 17.09 -7.28
CA VAL A 11 -18.77 17.97 -6.59
C VAL A 11 -19.11 19.42 -6.95
N THR A 12 -20.06 19.99 -6.21
CA THR A 12 -20.52 21.36 -6.36
C THR A 12 -19.83 22.30 -5.36
N PRO A 13 -19.80 23.61 -5.61
CA PRO A 13 -19.30 24.59 -4.63
C PRO A 13 -19.99 24.47 -3.26
N ASP A 14 -21.29 24.23 -3.22
CA ASP A 14 -22.04 24.08 -1.97
C ASP A 14 -21.66 22.80 -1.24
N TRP A 15 -21.50 21.67 -1.94
CA TRP A 15 -21.01 20.42 -1.35
C TRP A 15 -19.62 20.60 -0.78
N LEU A 16 -18.69 21.18 -1.54
CA LEU A 16 -17.31 21.42 -1.07
C LEU A 16 -17.30 22.35 0.15
N THR A 17 -18.08 23.43 0.13
CA THR A 17 -18.21 24.32 1.28
C THR A 17 -18.66 23.55 2.51
N THR A 18 -19.72 22.75 2.38
CA THR A 18 -20.28 21.96 3.50
C THR A 18 -19.26 20.96 4.03
N VAL A 19 -18.59 20.21 3.16
CA VAL A 19 -17.59 19.19 3.54
C VAL A 19 -16.41 19.84 4.25
N LEU A 20 -15.83 20.89 3.66
CA LEU A 20 -14.65 21.56 4.23
C LEU A 20 -14.95 22.24 5.56
N GLN A 21 -16.14 22.85 5.71
CA GLN A 21 -16.57 23.42 7.00
C GLN A 21 -16.85 22.34 8.06
N THR A 22 -17.54 21.26 7.68
CA THR A 22 -17.84 20.15 8.61
C THR A 22 -16.58 19.49 9.13
N ASN A 23 -15.55 19.37 8.31
CA ASN A 23 -14.25 18.78 8.67
C ASN A 23 -13.24 19.79 9.25
N GLY A 24 -13.66 21.06 9.48
CA GLY A 24 -12.86 22.07 10.18
C GLY A 24 -11.73 22.71 9.35
N HIS A 25 -11.87 22.67 8.01
CA HIS A 25 -10.88 23.26 7.08
C HIS A 25 -11.30 24.66 6.60
N LEU A 26 -12.58 25.02 6.73
CA LEU A 26 -13.11 26.37 6.49
C LEU A 26 -13.95 26.80 7.69
N ASP A 27 -13.90 28.08 8.05
CA ASP A 27 -14.75 28.69 9.05
C ASP A 27 -15.98 29.35 8.42
N HIS A 28 -15.78 30.49 7.78
CA HIS A 28 -16.85 31.31 7.18
C HIS A 28 -16.71 31.43 5.66
N GLU A 29 -15.58 31.03 5.11
CA GLU A 29 -15.30 31.07 3.70
C GLU A 29 -16.22 30.08 2.96
N ARG A 30 -16.51 30.43 1.71
CA ARG A 30 -17.32 29.56 0.83
C ARG A 30 -16.57 29.32 -0.47
N VAL A 31 -16.64 28.09 -0.94
CA VAL A 31 -16.25 27.79 -2.31
C VAL A 31 -17.25 28.43 -3.26
N THR A 32 -16.76 29.21 -4.21
CA THR A 32 -17.61 29.91 -5.20
C THR A 32 -17.55 29.26 -6.57
N ALA A 33 -16.45 28.56 -6.88
CA ALA A 33 -16.32 27.79 -8.11
C ALA A 33 -15.42 26.58 -7.90
N VAL A 34 -15.66 25.53 -8.68
CA VAL A 34 -14.80 24.36 -8.81
C VAL A 34 -14.60 24.04 -10.29
N GLU A 35 -13.34 23.88 -10.67
CA GLU A 35 -12.94 23.52 -12.03
C GLU A 35 -12.18 22.20 -12.03
N VAL A 36 -12.55 21.27 -12.92
CA VAL A 36 -11.78 20.05 -13.16
C VAL A 36 -10.66 20.38 -14.15
N LYS A 37 -9.43 20.48 -13.66
CA LYS A 37 -8.26 20.83 -14.48
C LYS A 37 -7.77 19.66 -15.32
N SER A 38 -7.80 18.46 -14.74
CA SER A 38 -7.44 17.23 -15.44
C SER A 38 -8.09 16.02 -14.78
N SER A 39 -8.13 14.92 -15.53
CA SER A 39 -8.60 13.64 -15.00
C SER A 39 -7.79 12.48 -15.59
N ARG A 40 -7.67 11.40 -14.81
CA ARG A 40 -7.08 10.14 -15.28
C ARG A 40 -7.85 8.95 -14.71
N GLN A 41 -7.78 7.82 -15.41
CA GLN A 41 -8.31 6.56 -14.90
C GLN A 41 -7.17 5.64 -14.47
N THR A 42 -7.40 4.95 -13.36
CA THR A 42 -6.57 3.82 -12.94
C THR A 42 -7.32 2.51 -13.17
N ILE A 43 -6.78 1.40 -12.70
CA ILE A 43 -7.46 0.09 -12.80
C ILE A 43 -8.81 0.13 -12.06
N ILE A 44 -8.86 0.74 -10.86
CA ILE A 44 -10.00 0.67 -9.93
C ILE A 44 -10.64 2.04 -9.62
N SER A 45 -10.03 3.15 -10.05
CA SER A 45 -10.47 4.49 -9.65
C SER A 45 -10.48 5.46 -10.81
N ASN A 46 -11.37 6.47 -10.73
CA ASN A 46 -11.32 7.70 -11.51
C ASN A 46 -10.71 8.79 -10.62
N ILE A 47 -9.74 9.51 -11.15
CA ILE A 47 -8.99 10.55 -10.45
C ILE A 47 -9.25 11.88 -11.14
N TYR A 48 -9.49 12.93 -10.34
CA TYR A 48 -9.72 14.29 -10.80
C TYR A 48 -8.84 15.25 -10.01
N TYR A 49 -8.25 16.20 -10.70
CA TYR A 49 -7.53 17.34 -10.14
C TYR A 49 -8.45 18.55 -10.22
N LEU A 50 -8.75 19.14 -9.08
CA LEU A 50 -9.72 20.21 -8.91
C LEU A 50 -9.00 21.50 -8.54
N GLU A 51 -9.43 22.62 -9.12
CA GLU A 51 -9.03 23.96 -8.70
C GLU A 51 -10.26 24.70 -8.16
N LEU A 52 -10.11 25.30 -6.97
CA LEU A 52 -11.18 25.95 -6.23
C LEU A 52 -10.99 27.46 -6.17
N SER A 53 -12.11 28.20 -6.29
CA SER A 53 -12.16 29.63 -5.98
C SER A 53 -13.03 29.85 -4.73
N TYR A 54 -12.70 30.87 -3.95
CA TYR A 54 -13.34 31.18 -2.68
C TYR A 54 -13.93 32.59 -2.68
N SER A 55 -14.90 32.83 -1.80
CA SER A 55 -15.51 34.15 -1.57
C SER A 55 -14.55 35.20 -1.01
N THR A 56 -13.54 34.73 -0.27
CA THR A 56 -12.39 35.46 0.28
C THR A 56 -11.14 34.60 0.04
N PRO A 57 -9.92 35.13 0.16
CA PRO A 57 -8.73 34.29 0.05
C PRO A 57 -8.84 33.05 0.91
N ALA A 58 -8.46 31.90 0.35
CA ALA A 58 -8.46 30.63 1.10
C ALA A 58 -7.56 30.76 2.34
N PRO A 59 -7.92 30.16 3.49
CA PRO A 59 -7.14 30.23 4.70
C PRO A 59 -5.78 29.54 4.55
N GLU A 60 -5.71 28.52 3.70
CA GLU A 60 -4.50 27.78 3.36
C GLU A 60 -4.38 27.63 1.84
N GLU A 61 -3.16 27.81 1.31
CA GLU A 61 -2.88 27.64 -0.13
C GLU A 61 -3.20 26.21 -0.61
N SER A 62 -3.00 25.21 0.26
CA SER A 62 -3.31 23.80 0.01
C SER A 62 -4.78 23.54 -0.34
N LEU A 63 -5.70 24.40 0.10
CA LEU A 63 -7.13 24.29 -0.22
C LEU A 63 -7.50 24.77 -1.62
N SER A 64 -6.60 25.45 -2.33
CA SER A 64 -6.87 25.92 -3.70
C SER A 64 -6.86 24.79 -4.75
N LYS A 65 -6.16 23.69 -4.45
CA LYS A 65 -5.99 22.54 -5.36
C LYS A 65 -6.25 21.24 -4.62
N LEU A 66 -7.20 20.46 -5.12
CA LEU A 66 -7.61 19.21 -4.48
C LEU A 66 -7.52 18.05 -5.46
N PHE A 67 -7.24 16.90 -4.88
CA PHE A 67 -7.23 15.61 -5.55
C PHE A 67 -8.47 14.81 -5.13
N LEU A 68 -9.31 14.41 -6.10
CA LEU A 68 -10.49 13.60 -5.86
C LEU A 68 -10.32 12.21 -6.49
N LYS A 69 -10.45 11.17 -5.67
CA LYS A 69 -10.45 9.76 -6.08
C LYS A 69 -11.85 9.20 -5.91
N LEU A 70 -12.43 8.66 -6.99
CA LEU A 70 -13.75 8.02 -6.99
C LEU A 70 -13.63 6.55 -7.38
N SER A 71 -14.47 5.70 -6.82
CA SER A 71 -14.60 4.30 -7.26
C SER A 71 -15.00 4.24 -8.74
N LYS A 72 -14.29 3.42 -9.54
CA LYS A 72 -14.56 3.21 -10.96
C LYS A 72 -15.53 2.04 -11.15
N PRO A 73 -16.57 2.16 -11.99
CA PRO A 73 -17.38 1.02 -12.39
C PRO A 73 -16.59 0.06 -13.31
N GLY A 74 -16.96 -1.23 -13.28
CA GLY A 74 -16.42 -2.24 -14.22
C GLY A 74 -15.21 -3.03 -13.71
N PHE A 75 -14.77 -2.82 -12.47
CA PHE A 75 -13.85 -3.71 -11.76
C PHE A 75 -14.63 -4.71 -10.89
N ASP A 76 -13.97 -5.76 -10.40
CA ASP A 76 -14.57 -6.69 -9.44
C ASP A 76 -15.17 -5.92 -8.26
N ALA A 77 -16.49 -6.01 -8.11
CA ALA A 77 -17.24 -5.15 -7.19
C ALA A 77 -16.90 -5.44 -5.72
N GLU A 78 -16.61 -6.70 -5.38
CA GLU A 78 -16.28 -7.10 -4.01
C GLU A 78 -14.87 -6.59 -3.64
N ILE A 79 -13.91 -6.74 -4.54
CA ILE A 79 -12.55 -6.22 -4.33
C ILE A 79 -12.57 -4.70 -4.24
N ALA A 80 -13.30 -4.02 -5.13
CA ALA A 80 -13.40 -2.56 -5.14
C ALA A 80 -14.05 -2.02 -3.86
N ALA A 81 -15.10 -2.68 -3.37
CA ALA A 81 -15.76 -2.31 -2.12
C ALA A 81 -14.81 -2.45 -0.92
N ARG A 82 -14.12 -3.60 -0.81
CA ARG A 82 -13.14 -3.84 0.25
C ARG A 82 -12.01 -2.81 0.25
N PHE A 83 -11.51 -2.45 -0.92
CA PHE A 83 -10.46 -1.45 -1.06
C PHE A 83 -10.94 -0.05 -0.67
N GLY A 84 -12.12 0.36 -1.14
CA GLY A 84 -12.73 1.64 -0.80
C GLY A 84 -13.03 1.77 0.70
N GLU A 85 -13.54 0.71 1.34
CA GLU A 85 -13.78 0.67 2.77
C GLU A 85 -12.48 0.85 3.56
N ARG A 86 -11.44 0.09 3.23
CA ARG A 86 -10.15 0.15 3.92
C ARG A 86 -9.46 1.51 3.76
N GLU A 87 -9.44 2.06 2.55
CA GLU A 87 -8.83 3.36 2.32
C GLU A 87 -9.59 4.48 3.06
N SER A 88 -10.91 4.43 3.06
CA SER A 88 -11.76 5.34 3.84
C SER A 88 -11.50 5.22 5.35
N GLN A 89 -11.35 4.00 5.86
CA GLN A 89 -11.02 3.74 7.25
C GLN A 89 -9.63 4.27 7.62
N TYR A 90 -8.65 4.10 6.72
CA TYR A 90 -7.32 4.65 6.93
C TYR A 90 -7.37 6.17 7.17
N TYR A 91 -7.98 6.92 6.27
CA TYR A 91 -8.02 8.37 6.38
C TYR A 91 -8.88 8.86 7.56
N ASN A 92 -10.00 8.20 7.85
CA ASN A 92 -10.91 8.64 8.91
C ASN A 92 -10.45 8.26 10.32
N VAL A 93 -9.65 7.20 10.47
CA VAL A 93 -9.28 6.66 11.79
C VAL A 93 -7.77 6.69 11.98
N ILE A 94 -7.02 6.04 11.09
CA ILE A 94 -5.58 5.80 11.27
C ILE A 94 -4.80 7.10 11.09
N ALA A 95 -4.97 7.78 9.97
CA ALA A 95 -4.25 9.03 9.68
C ALA A 95 -4.57 10.12 10.71
N LYS A 96 -5.83 10.25 11.14
CA LYS A 96 -6.26 11.23 12.16
C LYS A 96 -5.70 10.96 13.55
N SER A 97 -5.31 9.73 13.85
CA SER A 97 -4.72 9.37 15.15
C SER A 97 -3.20 9.58 15.21
N MET A 98 -2.58 10.03 14.13
CA MET A 98 -1.15 10.31 14.02
C MET A 98 -0.90 11.82 14.06
N ASN A 99 0.04 12.26 14.90
CA ASN A 99 0.45 13.68 14.94
C ASN A 99 1.24 14.09 13.69
N ASP A 100 1.99 13.15 13.10
CA ASP A 100 2.75 13.32 11.85
C ASP A 100 2.36 12.20 10.89
N SER A 101 1.27 12.41 10.16
CA SER A 101 0.83 11.47 9.14
C SER A 101 1.79 11.44 7.95
N GLN A 102 2.08 10.25 7.45
CA GLN A 102 2.87 10.05 6.24
C GLN A 102 2.01 10.00 4.97
N SER A 103 0.76 10.46 5.04
CA SER A 103 -0.18 10.57 3.92
C SER A 103 -0.54 12.02 3.64
N ALA A 104 -1.01 12.31 2.41
CA ALA A 104 -1.57 13.61 2.08
C ALA A 104 -2.74 13.97 3.00
N THR A 105 -2.93 15.26 3.27
CA THR A 105 -4.08 15.75 4.05
C THR A 105 -5.37 15.28 3.41
N CYS A 106 -6.23 14.67 4.20
CA CYS A 106 -7.56 14.22 3.77
C CYS A 106 -8.62 15.19 4.26
N TYR A 107 -9.34 15.79 3.33
CA TYR A 107 -10.43 16.72 3.61
C TYR A 107 -11.76 16.00 3.77
N ASP A 108 -11.95 14.91 3.06
CA ASP A 108 -13.10 14.02 3.21
C ASP A 108 -12.80 12.62 2.66
N ALA A 109 -13.31 11.60 3.34
CA ALA A 109 -13.26 10.23 2.87
C ALA A 109 -14.54 9.49 3.29
N ALA A 110 -15.23 8.91 2.34
CA ALA A 110 -16.46 8.17 2.63
C ALA A 110 -16.55 6.86 1.84
N PHE A 111 -17.22 5.89 2.47
CA PHE A 111 -17.56 4.60 1.90
C PHE A 111 -19.03 4.28 2.19
N SER A 112 -19.74 3.74 1.21
CA SER A 112 -21.12 3.26 1.33
C SER A 112 -21.16 1.74 1.26
N PRO A 113 -21.52 1.04 2.35
CA PRO A 113 -21.70 -0.42 2.33
C PRO A 113 -22.81 -0.87 1.36
N ASP A 114 -23.86 -0.05 1.19
CA ASP A 114 -24.99 -0.38 0.34
C ASP A 114 -24.63 -0.41 -1.16
N THR A 115 -23.71 0.44 -1.57
CA THR A 115 -23.31 0.55 -2.98
C THR A 115 -21.91 0.02 -3.27
N GLY A 116 -21.11 -0.24 -2.23
CA GLY A 116 -19.70 -0.59 -2.36
C GLY A 116 -18.82 0.53 -2.94
N LYS A 117 -19.32 1.77 -2.98
CA LYS A 117 -18.63 2.92 -3.55
C LYS A 117 -17.94 3.76 -2.48
N SER A 118 -16.87 4.42 -2.89
CA SER A 118 -16.09 5.32 -2.03
C SER A 118 -15.62 6.55 -2.78
N HIS A 119 -15.32 7.59 -2.02
CA HIS A 119 -14.54 8.73 -2.50
C HIS A 119 -13.54 9.19 -1.45
N MET A 120 -12.43 9.80 -1.91
CA MET A 120 -11.43 10.48 -1.10
C MET A 120 -11.14 11.84 -1.71
N LEU A 121 -11.23 12.88 -0.89
CA LEU A 121 -10.89 14.26 -1.23
C LEU A 121 -9.62 14.63 -0.46
N LEU A 122 -8.50 14.75 -1.17
CA LEU A 122 -7.17 14.93 -0.61
C LEU A 122 -6.54 16.24 -1.10
N ALA A 123 -5.48 16.69 -0.40
CA ALA A 123 -4.61 17.75 -0.91
C ALA A 123 -3.95 17.33 -2.22
N ASP A 124 -3.93 18.20 -3.21
CA ASP A 124 -3.14 18.01 -4.42
C ASP A 124 -1.69 18.44 -4.15
N LEU A 125 -0.78 17.49 -4.18
CA LEU A 125 0.65 17.69 -3.93
C LEU A 125 1.48 17.79 -5.23
N SER A 126 0.85 17.90 -6.40
CA SER A 126 1.54 17.83 -7.70
C SER A 126 2.57 18.96 -7.93
N GLU A 127 2.44 20.09 -7.24
CA GLU A 127 3.41 21.19 -7.34
C GLU A 127 4.68 20.95 -6.54
N THR A 128 4.57 20.29 -5.39
CA THR A 128 5.68 20.05 -4.46
C THR A 128 6.27 18.66 -4.60
N HIS A 129 5.50 17.69 -5.13
CA HIS A 129 5.87 16.29 -5.23
C HIS A 129 5.69 15.74 -6.65
N PHE A 130 6.25 14.57 -6.88
CA PHE A 130 6.09 13.80 -8.12
C PHE A 130 6.06 12.30 -7.84
N GLN A 131 5.55 11.51 -8.78
CA GLN A 131 5.71 10.06 -8.81
C GLN A 131 6.78 9.70 -9.82
N THR A 132 7.48 8.59 -9.60
CA THR A 132 8.41 8.04 -10.62
C THR A 132 7.64 7.35 -11.73
N ASP A 133 8.22 7.29 -12.92
CA ASP A 133 7.63 6.59 -14.06
C ASP A 133 7.83 5.08 -13.93
N TRP A 134 6.75 4.31 -13.98
CA TRP A 134 6.84 2.85 -14.03
C TRP A 134 7.50 2.38 -15.35
N PRO A 135 8.43 1.42 -15.33
CA PRO A 135 8.89 0.59 -14.20
C PRO A 135 10.21 1.07 -13.55
N LEU A 136 10.57 2.34 -13.70
CA LEU A 136 11.83 2.87 -13.19
C LEU A 136 11.80 3.05 -11.67
N PRO A 137 12.73 2.45 -10.91
CA PRO A 137 12.86 2.75 -9.49
C PRO A 137 13.34 4.20 -9.31
N PRO A 138 13.00 4.84 -8.19
CA PRO A 138 13.48 6.19 -7.89
C PRO A 138 15.00 6.20 -7.63
N LEU A 139 15.58 7.39 -7.66
CA LEU A 139 16.98 7.58 -7.25
C LEU A 139 17.18 7.20 -5.77
N LYS A 140 18.39 6.78 -5.38
CA LYS A 140 18.74 6.38 -4.01
C LYS A 140 18.24 7.39 -2.96
N ALA A 141 18.47 8.68 -3.17
CA ALA A 141 18.06 9.72 -2.23
C ALA A 141 16.53 9.77 -2.02
N HIS A 142 15.75 9.54 -3.07
CA HIS A 142 14.29 9.45 -2.96
C HIS A 142 13.86 8.18 -2.25
N CYS A 143 14.55 7.04 -2.49
CA CYS A 143 14.29 5.80 -1.74
C CYS A 143 14.56 5.98 -0.25
N GLU A 144 15.66 6.63 0.13
CA GLU A 144 15.98 6.93 1.53
C GLU A 144 14.87 7.76 2.19
N THR A 145 14.35 8.79 1.49
CA THR A 145 13.26 9.62 2.01
C THR A 145 11.96 8.83 2.21
N VAL A 146 11.62 7.92 1.29
CA VAL A 146 10.45 7.06 1.41
C VAL A 146 10.61 6.07 2.55
N LEU A 147 11.77 5.44 2.68
CA LEU A 147 12.05 4.51 3.77
C LEU A 147 12.03 5.18 5.14
N ASP A 148 12.46 6.45 5.24
CA ASP A 148 12.29 7.24 6.46
C ASP A 148 10.80 7.45 6.78
N SER A 149 9.97 7.76 5.77
CA SER A 149 8.52 7.88 5.95
C SER A 149 7.89 6.56 6.41
N PHE A 150 8.27 5.42 5.82
CA PHE A 150 7.81 4.10 6.27
C PHE A 150 8.29 3.77 7.69
N ALA A 151 9.54 4.07 8.02
CA ALA A 151 10.08 3.83 9.35
C ALA A 151 9.30 4.63 10.41
N ARG A 152 8.99 5.91 10.15
CA ARG A 152 8.15 6.75 11.03
C ARG A 152 6.73 6.19 11.16
N PHE A 153 6.12 5.76 10.07
CA PHE A 153 4.80 5.15 10.08
C PHE A 153 4.79 3.86 10.91
N HIS A 154 5.72 2.93 10.63
CA HIS A 154 5.83 1.67 11.35
C HIS A 154 6.12 1.89 12.85
N ALA A 155 7.02 2.81 13.20
CA ALA A 155 7.33 3.14 14.58
C ALA A 155 6.14 3.75 15.33
N ALA A 156 5.33 4.57 14.64
CA ALA A 156 4.13 5.17 15.24
C ALA A 156 3.09 4.12 15.64
N TRP A 157 3.06 2.99 14.97
CA TRP A 157 2.10 1.90 15.20
C TRP A 157 2.70 0.67 15.87
N TRP A 158 4.00 0.66 16.16
CA TRP A 158 4.70 -0.49 16.72
C TRP A 158 4.10 -0.92 18.05
N ASP A 159 3.61 -2.16 18.11
CA ASP A 159 3.02 -2.79 19.30
C ASP A 159 1.93 -1.94 20.01
N ARG A 160 1.23 -1.09 19.27
CA ARG A 160 0.17 -0.26 19.84
C ARG A 160 -1.00 -1.10 20.36
N PRO A 161 -1.55 -0.78 21.54
CA PRO A 161 -2.67 -1.55 22.14
C PRO A 161 -3.94 -1.56 21.29
N GLN A 162 -4.10 -0.62 20.37
CA GLN A 162 -5.24 -0.53 19.46
C GLN A 162 -5.20 -1.62 18.38
N LEU A 163 -4.00 -2.16 18.05
CA LEU A 163 -3.86 -3.19 17.05
C LEU A 163 -4.58 -4.47 17.48
N GLY A 164 -5.36 -5.03 16.58
CA GLY A 164 -6.17 -6.22 16.81
C GLY A 164 -7.43 -5.99 17.67
N ASN A 165 -7.56 -4.83 18.28
CA ASN A 165 -8.73 -4.44 19.09
C ASN A 165 -9.66 -3.50 18.31
N SER A 166 -9.31 -2.21 18.25
CA SER A 166 -10.09 -1.18 17.54
C SER A 166 -9.59 -0.94 16.12
N ILE A 167 -8.37 -1.36 15.78
CA ILE A 167 -7.74 -1.18 14.48
C ILE A 167 -7.24 -2.52 13.96
N GLY A 168 -7.80 -2.94 12.83
CA GLY A 168 -7.42 -4.15 12.12
C GLY A 168 -7.69 -5.44 12.89
N LYS A 169 -7.19 -6.53 12.35
CA LYS A 169 -7.21 -7.86 12.99
C LYS A 169 -5.81 -8.47 12.86
N PHE A 170 -5.37 -9.16 13.89
CA PHE A 170 -4.15 -9.97 13.81
C PHE A 170 -4.34 -11.13 12.84
N PRO A 171 -3.27 -11.54 12.13
CA PRO A 171 -3.29 -12.78 11.38
C PRO A 171 -3.53 -13.96 12.33
N THR A 172 -4.29 -14.94 11.87
CA THR A 172 -4.62 -16.16 12.62
C THR A 172 -4.16 -17.39 11.86
N VAL A 173 -4.02 -18.52 12.54
CA VAL A 173 -3.71 -19.79 11.89
C VAL A 173 -4.71 -20.11 10.79
N ASP A 174 -6.00 -19.89 11.07
CA ASP A 174 -7.07 -20.14 10.09
C ASP A 174 -6.96 -19.24 8.86
N SER A 175 -6.60 -17.95 9.05
CA SER A 175 -6.41 -17.02 7.94
C SER A 175 -5.21 -17.38 7.05
N ILE A 176 -4.13 -17.92 7.65
CA ILE A 176 -2.99 -18.46 6.91
C ILE A 176 -3.42 -19.68 6.10
N ASP A 177 -4.13 -20.63 6.72
CA ASP A 177 -4.60 -21.85 6.04
C ASP A 177 -5.54 -21.53 4.89
N GLU A 178 -6.43 -20.56 5.04
CA GLU A 178 -7.32 -20.11 3.99
C GLU A 178 -6.56 -19.48 2.82
N TYR A 179 -5.62 -18.60 3.13
CA TYR A 179 -4.76 -17.96 2.12
C TYR A 179 -3.98 -19.00 1.32
N VAL A 180 -3.31 -19.92 2.02
CA VAL A 180 -2.48 -20.97 1.38
C VAL A 180 -3.32 -21.89 0.51
N ARG A 181 -4.45 -22.39 1.03
CA ARG A 181 -5.39 -23.21 0.20
C ARG A 181 -5.84 -22.48 -1.07
N SER A 182 -6.04 -21.16 -0.97
CA SER A 182 -6.37 -20.34 -2.15
C SER A 182 -5.22 -20.29 -3.15
N MET A 183 -3.98 -20.21 -2.68
CA MET A 183 -2.79 -20.18 -3.54
C MET A 183 -2.49 -21.55 -4.15
N GLU A 184 -2.64 -22.64 -3.41
CA GLU A 184 -2.46 -24.02 -3.91
C GLU A 184 -3.43 -24.32 -5.07
N LYS A 185 -4.69 -23.91 -4.95
CA LYS A 185 -5.68 -24.07 -6.03
C LYS A 185 -5.29 -23.36 -7.33
N LYS A 186 -4.58 -22.23 -7.22
CA LYS A 186 -4.14 -21.44 -8.36
C LYS A 186 -2.82 -21.95 -8.93
N PHE A 187 -2.00 -22.59 -8.10
CA PHE A 187 -0.63 -22.97 -8.46
C PHE A 187 -0.56 -23.96 -9.61
N ALA A 188 -1.41 -25.01 -9.63
CA ALA A 188 -1.44 -25.98 -10.73
C ALA A 188 -1.66 -25.29 -12.09
N GLY A 189 -2.67 -24.42 -12.18
CA GLY A 189 -2.95 -23.67 -13.41
C GLY A 189 -1.85 -22.69 -13.78
N PHE A 190 -1.16 -22.11 -12.78
CA PHE A 190 -0.01 -21.22 -13.01
C PHE A 190 1.19 -21.97 -13.59
N VAL A 191 1.51 -23.14 -13.04
CA VAL A 191 2.58 -24.00 -13.56
C VAL A 191 2.27 -24.50 -14.97
N ASP A 192 1.05 -24.95 -15.22
CA ASP A 192 0.62 -25.37 -16.56
C ASP A 192 0.72 -24.21 -17.58
N PHE A 193 0.35 -23.00 -17.16
CA PHE A 193 0.48 -21.81 -18.00
C PHE A 193 1.93 -21.44 -18.28
N LEU A 194 2.82 -21.56 -17.29
CA LEU A 194 4.24 -21.26 -17.47
C LEU A 194 4.97 -22.29 -18.33
N ASP A 195 4.58 -23.56 -18.23
CA ASP A 195 5.14 -24.69 -18.97
C ASP A 195 6.69 -24.72 -18.88
N ASP A 196 7.39 -24.72 -20.01
CA ASP A 196 8.87 -24.72 -20.11
C ASP A 196 9.54 -23.41 -19.67
N ARG A 197 8.77 -22.33 -19.48
CA ARG A 197 9.24 -21.06 -18.91
C ARG A 197 9.59 -21.13 -17.43
N LEU A 198 9.12 -22.15 -16.73
CA LEU A 198 9.47 -22.42 -15.34
C LEU A 198 10.36 -23.65 -15.25
N SER A 199 11.66 -23.44 -14.91
CA SER A 199 12.59 -24.57 -14.78
C SER A 199 12.11 -25.57 -13.74
N ALA A 200 12.50 -26.86 -13.89
CA ALA A 200 12.17 -27.90 -12.94
C ALA A 200 12.70 -27.61 -11.51
N GLU A 201 13.79 -26.86 -11.40
CA GLU A 201 14.36 -26.44 -10.12
C GLU A 201 13.48 -25.38 -9.44
N ARG A 202 13.09 -24.32 -10.15
CA ARG A 202 12.20 -23.28 -9.65
C ARG A 202 10.82 -23.82 -9.32
N ARG A 203 10.32 -24.77 -10.12
CA ARG A 203 9.08 -25.48 -9.80
C ARG A 203 9.17 -26.21 -8.45
N ARG A 204 10.21 -27.01 -8.25
CA ARG A 204 10.44 -27.71 -6.96
C ARG A 204 10.60 -26.74 -5.80
N LEU A 205 11.29 -25.59 -6.02
CA LEU A 205 11.39 -24.55 -5.01
C LEU A 205 10.01 -24.00 -4.65
N TYR A 206 9.18 -23.68 -5.64
CA TYR A 206 7.82 -23.19 -5.41
C TYR A 206 6.96 -24.18 -4.63
N GLU A 207 7.02 -25.48 -4.99
CA GLU A 207 6.33 -26.55 -4.28
C GLU A 207 6.76 -26.64 -2.81
N ARG A 208 8.07 -26.49 -2.54
CA ARG A 208 8.59 -26.42 -1.15
C ARG A 208 8.07 -25.19 -0.40
N VAL A 209 8.09 -24.02 -1.03
CA VAL A 209 7.59 -22.79 -0.42
C VAL A 209 6.10 -22.93 -0.06
N LEU A 210 5.27 -23.39 -0.97
CA LEU A 210 3.84 -23.64 -0.71
C LEU A 210 3.62 -24.59 0.46
N SER A 211 4.44 -25.64 0.55
CA SER A 211 4.33 -26.67 1.60
C SER A 211 4.88 -26.22 2.96
N ARG A 212 5.96 -25.46 3.00
CA ARG A 212 6.73 -25.19 4.23
C ARG A 212 6.49 -23.80 4.82
N ALA A 213 6.35 -22.76 3.99
CA ALA A 213 6.15 -21.40 4.46
C ALA A 213 4.93 -21.24 5.40
N PRO A 214 3.78 -21.91 5.14
CA PRO A 214 2.64 -21.85 6.05
C PRO A 214 2.97 -22.32 7.47
N GLU A 215 3.76 -23.38 7.59
CA GLU A 215 4.12 -23.90 8.92
C GLU A 215 5.05 -22.95 9.68
N VAL A 216 6.00 -22.33 8.98
CA VAL A 216 6.87 -21.30 9.57
C VAL A 216 6.05 -20.09 10.05
N TRP A 217 5.11 -19.61 9.24
CA TRP A 217 4.22 -18.51 9.62
C TRP A 217 3.30 -18.86 10.79
N LYS A 218 2.74 -20.09 10.81
CA LYS A 218 1.91 -20.57 11.91
C LYS A 218 2.71 -20.76 13.20
N GLN A 219 3.94 -21.28 13.10
CA GLN A 219 4.84 -21.41 14.25
C GLN A 219 5.10 -20.05 14.89
N ARG A 220 5.43 -19.05 14.08
CA ARG A 220 5.62 -17.68 14.54
C ARG A 220 4.40 -17.14 15.31
N ILE A 221 3.18 -17.36 14.82
CA ILE A 221 1.93 -16.93 15.50
C ILE A 221 1.71 -17.69 16.81
N ARG A 222 2.12 -18.98 16.88
CA ARG A 222 1.94 -19.86 18.05
C ARG A 222 3.00 -19.63 19.13
N GLU A 223 4.10 -18.96 18.84
CA GLU A 223 5.14 -18.71 19.84
C GLU A 223 4.59 -17.89 21.02
N PRO A 224 4.89 -18.29 22.28
CA PRO A 224 4.38 -17.61 23.48
C PRO A 224 4.76 -16.14 23.55
N ASN A 225 5.86 -15.76 22.92
CA ASN A 225 6.36 -14.39 22.88
C ASN A 225 5.78 -13.57 21.74
N TYR A 226 5.13 -14.21 20.75
CA TYR A 226 4.52 -13.48 19.65
C TYR A 226 3.38 -12.60 20.14
N GLY A 227 2.44 -13.09 20.93
CA GLY A 227 1.35 -12.36 21.64
C GLY A 227 0.90 -11.05 21.00
N GLY A 228 1.08 -10.88 19.69
CA GLY A 228 0.91 -9.63 18.99
C GLY A 228 2.10 -8.66 19.08
N LYS A 229 3.29 -9.11 19.48
CA LYS A 229 4.51 -8.27 19.56
C LYS A 229 5.26 -8.20 18.24
N HIS A 230 6.04 -7.13 18.09
CA HIS A 230 6.80 -6.83 16.89
C HIS A 230 5.91 -6.65 15.64
N LEU A 231 4.66 -6.24 15.88
CA LEU A 231 3.69 -5.95 14.85
C LEU A 231 3.43 -4.45 14.73
N THR A 232 3.09 -4.05 13.54
CA THR A 232 2.72 -2.66 13.23
C THR A 232 1.57 -2.65 12.22
N LEU A 233 1.07 -1.47 11.89
CA LEU A 233 0.34 -1.30 10.65
C LEU A 233 1.33 -1.26 9.50
N ILE A 234 1.03 -1.98 8.44
CA ILE A 234 1.75 -1.92 7.17
C ILE A 234 0.84 -1.39 6.07
N HIS A 235 1.44 -0.83 5.03
CA HIS A 235 0.75 -0.37 3.84
C HIS A 235 0.16 -1.55 3.04
N GLY A 236 0.92 -2.64 2.91
CA GLY A 236 0.52 -3.87 2.26
C GLY A 236 0.55 -3.87 0.73
N ASP A 237 0.87 -2.72 0.12
CA ASP A 237 1.13 -2.53 -1.31
C ASP A 237 2.25 -1.49 -1.49
N ALA A 238 3.31 -1.63 -0.70
CA ALA A 238 4.40 -0.68 -0.54
C ALA A 238 5.38 -0.72 -1.72
N HIS A 239 4.93 -0.29 -2.89
CA HIS A 239 5.82 -0.12 -4.04
C HIS A 239 6.11 1.37 -4.30
N PHE A 240 7.21 1.62 -5.00
CA PHE A 240 7.71 2.98 -5.24
C PHE A 240 6.72 3.91 -5.94
N TRP A 241 5.74 3.39 -6.67
CA TRP A 241 4.72 4.18 -7.37
C TRP A 241 3.50 4.51 -6.49
N ASN A 242 3.44 3.96 -5.27
CA ASN A 242 2.51 4.38 -4.21
C ASN A 242 3.14 5.42 -3.28
N CYS A 243 4.16 6.14 -3.77
CA CYS A 243 4.85 7.19 -3.05
C CYS A 243 4.89 8.48 -3.86
N LEU A 244 4.78 9.61 -3.17
CA LEU A 244 5.01 10.94 -3.70
C LEU A 244 6.34 11.45 -3.17
N TYR A 245 7.27 11.74 -4.06
CA TYR A 245 8.62 12.16 -3.75
C TYR A 245 8.71 13.67 -3.75
N PRO A 246 9.34 14.30 -2.75
CA PRO A 246 9.50 15.74 -2.72
C PRO A 246 10.40 16.20 -3.88
N ARG A 247 10.01 17.28 -4.56
CA ARG A 247 10.86 17.93 -5.57
C ARG A 247 12.10 18.56 -4.95
N ARG A 248 12.03 18.87 -3.67
CA ARG A 248 13.12 19.44 -2.87
C ARG A 248 13.34 18.58 -1.64
N LEU A 249 14.35 17.72 -1.69
CA LEU A 249 14.72 16.76 -0.63
C LEU A 249 15.07 17.41 0.71
N ASP A 250 15.46 18.66 0.71
CA ASP A 250 15.86 19.43 1.89
C ASP A 250 14.68 20.12 2.61
N GLN A 251 13.47 20.08 2.02
CA GLN A 251 12.34 20.87 2.50
C GLN A 251 11.11 20.05 2.86
N ASP A 252 11.00 18.84 2.36
CA ASP A 252 9.78 18.06 2.54
C ASP A 252 10.09 16.56 2.67
N LYS A 253 9.11 15.80 3.19
CA LYS A 253 9.14 14.35 3.33
C LYS A 253 8.48 13.69 2.13
N ALA A 254 8.68 12.39 1.95
CA ALA A 254 7.86 11.61 1.02
C ALA A 254 6.49 11.30 1.66
N TYR A 255 5.45 11.28 0.82
CA TYR A 255 4.11 10.85 1.23
C TYR A 255 3.79 9.49 0.65
N ILE A 256 3.08 8.68 1.43
CA ILE A 256 2.60 7.36 1.04
C ILE A 256 1.11 7.50 0.67
N ILE A 257 0.72 6.95 -0.46
CA ILE A 257 -0.63 7.04 -1.02
C ILE A 257 -1.21 5.65 -1.32
N ASP A 258 -2.52 5.58 -1.58
CA ASP A 258 -3.23 4.34 -1.98
C ASP A 258 -3.30 3.28 -0.85
N TRP A 259 -3.82 3.70 0.31
CA TRP A 259 -3.88 2.93 1.56
C TRP A 259 -4.95 1.82 1.58
N GLN A 260 -5.31 1.27 0.45
CA GLN A 260 -6.38 0.28 0.30
C GLN A 260 -6.01 -1.13 0.80
N CYS A 261 -4.73 -1.41 1.00
CA CYS A 261 -4.21 -2.73 1.38
C CYS A 261 -3.68 -2.81 2.81
N TRP A 262 -3.80 -1.74 3.61
CA TRP A 262 -3.25 -1.70 4.95
C TRP A 262 -3.75 -2.87 5.82
N ARG A 263 -2.88 -3.38 6.66
CA ARG A 263 -3.16 -4.45 7.61
C ARG A 263 -2.15 -4.44 8.77
N ILE A 264 -2.39 -5.29 9.75
CA ILE A 264 -1.42 -5.56 10.80
C ILE A 264 -0.50 -6.67 10.31
N ASP A 265 0.81 -6.40 10.32
CA ASP A 265 1.86 -7.37 9.98
C ASP A 265 3.22 -6.87 10.51
N THR A 266 4.31 -7.52 10.11
CA THR A 266 5.65 -7.02 10.39
C THR A 266 6.04 -5.92 9.42
N ALA A 267 6.77 -4.92 9.89
CA ALA A 267 7.31 -3.85 9.06
C ALA A 267 8.10 -4.36 7.84
N THR A 268 8.74 -5.51 8.00
CA THR A 268 9.54 -6.15 6.94
C THR A 268 8.74 -6.60 5.74
N ASP A 269 7.41 -6.76 5.86
CA ASP A 269 6.57 -7.12 4.72
C ASP A 269 6.51 -5.99 3.68
N ASP A 270 6.30 -4.75 4.12
CA ASP A 270 6.39 -3.57 3.24
C ASP A 270 7.78 -3.41 2.64
N LEU A 271 8.83 -3.61 3.45
CA LEU A 271 10.21 -3.46 3.00
C LEU A 271 10.61 -4.52 1.96
N ALA A 272 10.26 -5.77 2.19
CA ALA A 272 10.53 -6.85 1.25
C ALA A 272 9.73 -6.67 -0.05
N TYR A 273 8.47 -6.24 0.05
CA TYR A 273 7.66 -5.93 -1.11
C TYR A 273 8.28 -4.80 -1.94
N MET A 274 8.70 -3.70 -1.30
CA MET A 274 9.31 -2.55 -1.97
C MET A 274 10.67 -2.89 -2.59
N ILE A 275 11.57 -3.50 -1.82
CA ILE A 275 12.98 -3.64 -2.21
C ILE A 275 13.20 -4.95 -2.96
N ALA A 276 12.78 -6.09 -2.43
CA ALA A 276 13.08 -7.38 -3.03
C ALA A 276 12.24 -7.68 -4.27
N LEU A 277 11.01 -7.20 -4.33
CA LEU A 277 10.10 -7.46 -5.44
C LEU A 277 10.17 -6.40 -6.56
N HIS A 278 10.40 -5.12 -6.21
CA HIS A 278 10.27 -4.03 -7.18
C HIS A 278 11.60 -3.47 -7.68
N TRP A 279 12.73 -3.78 -7.02
CA TRP A 279 14.04 -3.37 -7.51
C TRP A 279 14.66 -4.41 -8.43
N PHE A 280 15.50 -3.95 -9.37
CA PHE A 280 16.36 -4.84 -10.14
C PHE A 280 17.39 -5.49 -9.19
N PRO A 281 17.69 -6.79 -9.37
CA PRO A 281 18.54 -7.54 -8.44
C PRO A 281 19.91 -6.92 -8.19
N GLU A 282 20.53 -6.34 -9.21
CA GLU A 282 21.81 -5.66 -9.07
C GLU A 282 21.73 -4.43 -8.16
N GLY A 283 20.75 -3.55 -8.39
CA GLY A 283 20.50 -2.38 -7.55
C GLY A 283 20.12 -2.77 -6.13
N ARG A 284 19.29 -3.80 -5.96
CA ARG A 284 18.92 -4.36 -4.66
C ARG A 284 20.17 -4.82 -3.89
N ARG A 285 21.00 -5.69 -4.47
CA ARG A 285 22.23 -6.19 -3.83
C ARG A 285 23.18 -5.08 -3.40
N ALA A 286 23.26 -4.00 -4.19
CA ALA A 286 24.14 -2.87 -3.90
C ALA A 286 23.63 -1.97 -2.76
N LEU A 287 22.31 -1.83 -2.59
CA LEU A 287 21.72 -0.78 -1.76
C LEU A 287 20.87 -1.30 -0.60
N GLU A 288 20.45 -2.57 -0.61
CA GLU A 288 19.47 -3.13 0.33
C GLU A 288 19.85 -2.90 1.80
N ARG A 289 21.09 -3.20 2.19
CA ARG A 289 21.56 -3.00 3.57
C ARG A 289 21.60 -1.52 3.97
N ASP A 290 22.06 -0.65 3.09
CA ASP A 290 22.12 0.78 3.34
C ASP A 290 20.72 1.38 3.49
N LEU A 291 19.77 0.91 2.70
CA LEU A 291 18.39 1.39 2.72
C LEU A 291 17.64 0.95 3.98
N LEU A 292 17.99 -0.20 4.54
CA LEU A 292 17.37 -0.74 5.75
C LEU A 292 18.01 -0.22 7.05
N LYS A 293 18.97 0.70 7.00
CA LYS A 293 19.69 1.24 8.17
C LYS A 293 18.82 1.91 9.23
N ASN A 294 17.61 2.36 8.86
CA ASN A 294 16.65 2.97 9.78
C ASN A 294 15.87 1.93 10.60
N TYR A 295 16.09 0.64 10.33
CA TYR A 295 15.52 -0.50 11.06
C TYR A 295 16.65 -1.23 11.79
N ASP A 296 16.35 -1.81 12.96
CA ASP A 296 17.30 -2.68 13.65
C ASP A 296 17.53 -3.94 12.82
N TRP A 297 18.69 -4.00 12.16
CA TRP A 297 19.03 -5.07 11.22
C TRP A 297 19.01 -6.45 11.87
N ASP A 298 19.57 -6.61 13.07
CA ASP A 298 19.69 -7.90 13.71
C ASP A 298 18.31 -8.47 14.08
N THR A 299 17.40 -7.61 14.50
CA THR A 299 16.01 -7.98 14.78
C THR A 299 15.19 -8.20 13.51
N CYS A 300 15.37 -7.35 12.50
CA CYS A 300 14.56 -7.36 11.29
C CYS A 300 15.02 -8.36 10.23
N TRP A 301 16.27 -8.82 10.25
CA TRP A 301 16.82 -9.65 9.18
C TRP A 301 16.10 -10.99 8.98
N HIS A 302 15.81 -11.67 10.06
CA HIS A 302 15.06 -12.93 10.01
C HIS A 302 13.66 -12.70 9.42
N ASP A 303 12.95 -11.70 9.93
CA ASP A 303 11.59 -11.36 9.48
C ASP A 303 11.57 -10.84 8.04
N TYR A 304 12.60 -10.10 7.62
CA TYR A 304 12.75 -9.66 6.25
C TYR A 304 12.88 -10.84 5.27
N ARG A 305 13.69 -11.84 5.59
CA ARG A 305 13.81 -13.07 4.80
C ARG A 305 12.49 -13.85 4.74
N LEU A 306 11.74 -13.91 5.84
CA LEU A 306 10.39 -14.51 5.84
C LEU A 306 9.42 -13.76 4.93
N SER A 307 9.48 -12.43 4.92
CA SER A 307 8.68 -11.60 4.02
C SER A 307 9.09 -11.79 2.55
N VAL A 308 10.39 -11.97 2.27
CA VAL A 308 10.88 -12.32 0.92
C VAL A 308 10.34 -13.67 0.45
N ILE A 309 10.24 -14.67 1.35
CA ILE A 309 9.56 -15.94 1.02
C ILE A 309 8.10 -15.69 0.63
N GLY A 310 7.41 -14.80 1.36
CA GLY A 310 6.04 -14.38 1.07
C GLY A 310 5.88 -13.75 -0.31
N ASN A 311 6.89 -13.04 -0.79
CA ASN A 311 6.86 -12.41 -2.12
C ASN A 311 6.71 -13.40 -3.28
N LEU A 312 7.04 -14.68 -3.11
CA LEU A 312 6.80 -15.72 -4.14
C LEU A 312 5.30 -15.96 -4.39
N PHE A 313 4.42 -15.62 -3.44
CA PHE A 313 2.98 -15.74 -3.65
C PHE A 313 2.39 -14.58 -4.47
N ILE A 314 3.08 -13.46 -4.57
CA ILE A 314 2.58 -12.25 -5.25
C ILE A 314 2.41 -12.46 -6.76
N PRO A 315 3.40 -12.97 -7.54
CA PRO A 315 3.23 -13.21 -8.97
C PRO A 315 2.11 -14.20 -9.27
N LEU A 316 1.96 -15.23 -8.44
CA LEU A 316 0.89 -16.22 -8.53
C LEU A 316 -0.49 -15.56 -8.35
N TRP A 317 -0.63 -14.70 -7.34
CA TRP A 317 -1.85 -13.92 -7.12
C TRP A 317 -2.12 -12.98 -8.29
N GLN A 318 -1.11 -12.21 -8.73
CA GLN A 318 -1.21 -11.25 -9.82
C GLN A 318 -1.64 -11.93 -11.14
N TRP A 319 -1.05 -13.08 -11.48
CA TRP A 319 -1.45 -13.88 -12.62
C TRP A 319 -2.91 -14.33 -12.51
N SER A 320 -3.31 -14.84 -11.34
CA SER A 320 -4.69 -15.32 -11.12
C SER A 320 -5.72 -14.18 -11.20
N ALA A 321 -5.32 -12.97 -10.82
CA ALA A 321 -6.10 -11.74 -10.95
C ALA A 321 -6.09 -11.17 -12.38
N LYS A 322 -5.47 -11.88 -13.34
CA LYS A 322 -5.36 -11.49 -14.76
C LYS A 322 -4.65 -10.15 -14.98
N LEU A 323 -3.70 -9.81 -14.11
CA LEU A 323 -2.84 -8.66 -14.34
C LEU A 323 -1.92 -8.91 -15.54
N TRP A 324 -1.43 -7.85 -16.14
CA TRP A 324 -0.58 -7.93 -17.33
C TRP A 324 0.73 -8.67 -17.04
N PRO A 325 1.23 -9.49 -17.97
CA PRO A 325 2.52 -10.19 -17.83
C PRO A 325 3.69 -9.25 -17.53
N ALA A 326 3.67 -8.02 -18.05
CA ALA A 326 4.66 -7.00 -17.75
C ALA A 326 4.75 -6.63 -16.26
N ILE A 327 3.72 -6.95 -15.45
CA ILE A 327 3.72 -6.73 -14.00
C ILE A 327 4.24 -7.98 -13.29
N TRP A 328 3.57 -9.12 -13.45
CA TRP A 328 3.85 -10.30 -12.62
C TRP A 328 5.08 -11.09 -13.04
N TRP A 329 5.48 -11.04 -14.32
CA TRP A 329 6.67 -11.78 -14.80
C TRP A 329 7.98 -11.22 -14.21
N PRO A 330 8.25 -9.91 -14.24
CA PRO A 330 9.41 -9.35 -13.54
C PRO A 330 9.39 -9.62 -12.02
N HIS A 331 8.21 -9.61 -11.39
CA HIS A 331 8.09 -9.94 -9.97
C HIS A 331 8.45 -11.39 -9.68
N LEU A 332 8.06 -12.33 -10.54
CA LEU A 332 8.43 -13.73 -10.42
C LEU A 332 9.96 -13.92 -10.45
N GLU A 333 10.62 -13.31 -11.43
CA GLU A 333 12.07 -13.38 -11.56
C GLU A 333 12.78 -12.77 -10.36
N ARG A 334 12.35 -11.59 -9.93
CA ARG A 334 12.95 -10.89 -8.79
C ARG A 334 12.73 -11.60 -7.47
N ALA A 335 11.55 -12.19 -7.26
CA ALA A 335 11.26 -12.96 -6.06
C ALA A 335 12.17 -14.19 -5.94
N PHE A 336 12.40 -14.93 -7.03
CA PHE A 336 13.35 -16.03 -7.04
C PHE A 336 14.77 -15.58 -6.75
N MET A 337 15.23 -14.52 -7.43
CA MET A 337 16.59 -13.99 -7.22
C MET A 337 16.79 -13.48 -5.79
N ALA A 338 15.80 -12.81 -5.20
CA ALA A 338 15.90 -12.37 -3.83
C ALA A 338 15.91 -13.55 -2.85
N PHE A 339 15.08 -14.56 -3.09
CA PHE A 339 15.05 -15.78 -2.30
C PHE A 339 16.42 -16.49 -2.28
N GLU A 340 17.04 -16.62 -3.45
CA GLU A 340 18.37 -17.25 -3.60
C GLU A 340 19.48 -16.40 -2.96
N ASP A 341 19.53 -15.09 -3.27
CA ASP A 341 20.57 -14.17 -2.79
C ASP A 341 20.59 -14.02 -1.25
N LEU A 342 19.43 -14.21 -0.62
CA LEU A 342 19.25 -14.02 0.82
C LEU A 342 19.21 -15.35 1.60
N ASP A 343 19.59 -16.45 0.97
CA ASP A 343 19.61 -17.80 1.58
C ASP A 343 18.29 -18.18 2.28
N CYS A 344 17.14 -17.73 1.70
CA CYS A 344 15.82 -17.93 2.32
C CYS A 344 15.45 -19.43 2.48
N GLU A 345 16.09 -20.32 1.73
CA GLU A 345 15.86 -21.78 1.84
C GLU A 345 16.20 -22.34 3.21
N GLU A 346 17.14 -21.74 3.94
CA GLU A 346 17.50 -22.14 5.31
C GLU A 346 16.28 -22.09 6.24
N LEU A 347 15.44 -21.05 6.09
CA LEU A 347 14.25 -20.85 6.92
C LEU A 347 13.14 -21.88 6.66
N LEU A 348 13.21 -22.61 5.57
CA LEU A 348 12.26 -23.67 5.22
C LEU A 348 12.72 -25.07 5.67
N ARG A 349 13.94 -25.19 6.20
CA ARG A 349 14.52 -26.46 6.65
C ARG A 349 14.26 -26.78 8.12
N SER A 350 13.86 -25.76 8.88
CA SER A 350 13.61 -25.86 10.34
C SER A 350 12.27 -26.48 10.70
#